data_67fa26805849fc70b40856cddf6c7789
#
_entry.id   67fa26805849fc70b40856cddf6c7789
#
_cell.length_a   1.000
_cell.length_b   1.000
_cell.length_c   1.000
_cell.angle_alpha   90.00
_cell.angle_beta   90.00
_cell.angle_gamma   90.00
#
_symmetry.space_group_name_H-M   'P 1'
#
loop_
_entity.id
_entity.type
_entity.pdbx_description
1 polymer ?
#
loop_
_entity_poly.entity_id
_entity_poly.type
_entity_poly.pdbx_seq_one_letter_code
_entity_poly.pdbx_strand_id
1 'polypeptide(L)'
;MKKIHLIPFLTLFAAGTLFFSSCNKSDDVIVTTPPPPPPPPPTPVIKPNQEFYGITAANVLVKYNANASQTVLAQMPVTGLQAGENLLSIDFRPATGQLYGLGNSSRLYVISTETGVARAIGAGPFTPGLLGSVASIDFNPTVDRIRVVSNVGENFRLNPETGAVAAVDGNINNAEKITGVAYTNSYAGATATTLFDIDGYNLFKQDPPNNGTITKIGSLGLSGAAVGGSDFDISPDNKVILAPVTVGTVNSLYRLDTLSGTLTNLGQLATPLVSLAIPTNPVGYGVDNANNLSIFDLTAPGFAVTRAITGLQVGENILGIDMRPATGQLYALGSSSRLYTINMSSGAAAAVGTAPFTTLLSGTSFGFDFNPTVDRIRVVSNTGQNLRLDPNTGLVAAVDGTLNPGTPAVSSAAYTNNFAGATTTALYVIDATTDKLYIQNPPNNGTLVEVGALGINISADNGFDIGGRSGKAYGLFSIGSLTKLYTLDLTTGLVVGQVDYPGLARGFAVGLGF
;
A
#
# COMPACT_ATOMS: atom_id res chain seq x y z
N MET A 1 -21.24 10.13 -63.74
CA MET A 1 -21.96 9.38 -64.78
C MET A 1 -22.76 8.27 -64.14
N LYS A 2 -24.03 8.23 -64.53
CA LYS A 2 -25.05 7.18 -64.42
C LYS A 2 -25.51 6.69 -63.05
N LYS A 3 -26.68 7.25 -62.71
CA LYS A 3 -27.73 6.70 -61.86
C LYS A 3 -28.29 5.39 -62.45
N ILE A 4 -28.70 4.44 -61.59
CA ILE A 4 -29.83 3.56 -61.91
C ILE A 4 -30.67 3.40 -60.65
N HIS A 5 -31.93 3.87 -60.80
CA HIS A 5 -33.07 3.60 -59.93
C HIS A 5 -33.70 2.28 -60.33
N LEU A 6 -34.26 1.55 -59.36
CA LEU A 6 -35.42 0.69 -59.65
C LEU A 6 -36.38 0.71 -58.44
N ILE A 7 -37.64 0.97 -58.75
CA ILE A 7 -38.85 1.16 -57.95
C ILE A 7 -39.73 -0.12 -58.12
N PRO A 8 -40.78 -0.29 -57.33
CA PRO A 8 -41.26 -1.57 -56.77
C PRO A 8 -42.40 -2.20 -57.57
N PHE A 9 -42.78 -3.42 -57.21
CA PHE A 9 -44.05 -4.02 -57.65
C PHE A 9 -44.98 -4.34 -56.49
N LEU A 10 -46.08 -3.61 -56.48
CA LEU A 10 -47.29 -3.79 -55.69
C LEU A 10 -48.21 -4.74 -56.45
N THR A 11 -48.63 -5.87 -55.89
CA THR A 11 -49.73 -6.66 -56.40
C THR A 11 -50.85 -6.76 -55.38
N LEU A 12 -51.92 -6.13 -55.73
CA LEU A 12 -53.24 -6.14 -55.10
C LEU A 12 -54.01 -7.35 -55.61
N PHE A 13 -54.53 -8.22 -54.73
CA PHE A 13 -55.59 -9.18 -55.07
C PHE A 13 -56.79 -8.96 -54.16
N ALA A 14 -57.88 -8.49 -54.83
CA ALA A 14 -59.24 -8.46 -54.28
C ALA A 14 -60.00 -9.67 -54.80
N ALA A 15 -60.74 -10.33 -53.99
CA ALA A 15 -61.97 -11.09 -54.30
C ALA A 15 -62.48 -11.76 -53.01
N GLY A 16 -63.60 -11.48 -52.59
CA GLY A 16 -64.84 -12.07 -52.95
C GLY A 16 -65.53 -12.65 -51.75
N THR A 17 -66.50 -11.92 -51.20
CA THR A 17 -67.39 -12.41 -50.11
C THR A 17 -68.35 -13.47 -50.62
N LEU A 18 -68.39 -14.60 -49.87
CA LEU A 18 -69.54 -15.54 -49.90
C LEU A 18 -69.97 -15.77 -48.44
N PHE A 19 -71.21 -15.31 -48.17
CA PHE A 19 -71.90 -15.62 -46.91
C PHE A 19 -72.47 -17.04 -46.99
N PHE A 20 -72.09 -17.91 -46.05
CA PHE A 20 -72.87 -19.04 -45.64
C PHE A 20 -73.15 -18.97 -44.14
N SER A 21 -74.45 -18.74 -43.84
CA SER A 21 -74.99 -18.86 -42.50
C SER A 21 -75.12 -20.37 -42.16
N SER A 22 -74.41 -20.82 -41.15
CA SER A 22 -74.69 -22.12 -40.50
C SER A 22 -74.53 -21.95 -39.01
N CYS A 23 -75.67 -22.09 -38.30
CA CYS A 23 -75.68 -22.24 -36.85
C CYS A 23 -74.94 -23.51 -36.46
N ASN A 24 -73.89 -23.42 -35.66
CA ASN A 24 -73.45 -24.53 -34.82
C ASN A 24 -72.94 -24.08 -33.49
N LYS A 25 -73.24 -24.86 -32.46
CA LYS A 25 -72.92 -24.61 -31.05
C LYS A 25 -71.46 -24.27 -30.83
N SER A 26 -71.26 -23.19 -30.08
CA SER A 26 -69.93 -22.80 -29.55
C SER A 26 -69.49 -23.81 -28.48
N ASP A 27 -68.63 -24.73 -28.85
CA ASP A 27 -67.70 -25.31 -27.86
C ASP A 27 -66.58 -24.27 -27.68
N ASP A 28 -66.56 -23.57 -26.52
CA ASP A 28 -65.47 -22.68 -26.11
C ASP A 28 -64.22 -23.51 -25.95
N VAL A 29 -63.38 -23.56 -26.98
CA VAL A 29 -62.00 -24.05 -26.85
C VAL A 29 -61.23 -23.01 -26.07
N ILE A 30 -61.05 -23.24 -24.76
CA ILE A 30 -60.13 -22.48 -23.95
C ILE A 30 -58.73 -22.76 -24.50
N VAL A 31 -58.22 -21.85 -25.33
CA VAL A 31 -56.80 -21.84 -25.72
C VAL A 31 -56.01 -21.43 -24.50
N THR A 32 -55.58 -22.41 -23.69
CA THR A 32 -54.61 -22.18 -22.63
C THR A 32 -53.28 -21.90 -23.31
N THR A 33 -52.88 -20.62 -23.35
CA THR A 33 -51.48 -20.27 -23.68
C THR A 33 -50.57 -20.99 -22.69
N PRO A 34 -49.54 -21.70 -23.15
CA PRO A 34 -48.57 -22.32 -22.23
C PRO A 34 -47.97 -21.24 -21.35
N PRO A 35 -47.70 -21.52 -20.06
CA PRO A 35 -47.06 -20.54 -19.18
C PRO A 35 -45.73 -20.09 -19.80
N PRO A 36 -45.35 -18.84 -19.65
CA PRO A 36 -44.05 -18.36 -20.13
C PRO A 36 -42.94 -19.23 -19.57
N PRO A 37 -41.89 -19.54 -20.34
CA PRO A 37 -40.76 -20.31 -19.85
C PRO A 37 -40.18 -19.64 -18.57
N PRO A 38 -39.74 -20.45 -17.60
CA PRO A 38 -39.13 -19.88 -16.40
C PRO A 38 -37.96 -18.98 -16.79
N PRO A 39 -37.74 -17.86 -16.07
CA PRO A 39 -36.63 -16.98 -16.35
C PRO A 39 -35.32 -17.78 -16.27
N PRO A 40 -34.33 -17.48 -17.13
CA PRO A 40 -33.04 -18.16 -17.07
C PRO A 40 -32.43 -18.00 -15.67
N PRO A 41 -31.74 -19.05 -15.17
CA PRO A 41 -31.07 -18.94 -13.87
C PRO A 41 -30.13 -17.73 -13.85
N PRO A 42 -30.04 -17.03 -12.73
CA PRO A 42 -29.16 -15.86 -12.62
C PRO A 42 -27.73 -16.25 -12.95
N THR A 43 -27.05 -15.45 -13.75
CA THR A 43 -25.65 -15.66 -14.09
C THR A 43 -24.83 -15.68 -12.79
N PRO A 44 -23.97 -16.68 -12.54
CA PRO A 44 -23.16 -16.73 -11.35
C PRO A 44 -22.29 -15.47 -11.21
N VAL A 45 -22.30 -14.82 -10.05
CA VAL A 45 -21.44 -13.68 -9.75
C VAL A 45 -20.00 -14.18 -9.62
N ILE A 46 -19.12 -13.70 -10.49
CA ILE A 46 -17.68 -13.99 -10.39
C ILE A 46 -17.12 -13.19 -9.23
N LYS A 47 -16.68 -13.88 -8.18
CA LYS A 47 -16.06 -13.28 -7.00
C LYS A 47 -14.56 -13.13 -7.23
N PRO A 48 -13.97 -11.95 -6.95
CA PRO A 48 -12.53 -11.75 -7.13
C PRO A 48 -11.73 -12.53 -6.09
N ASN A 49 -10.57 -13.06 -6.49
CA ASN A 49 -9.61 -13.62 -5.57
C ASN A 49 -8.75 -12.47 -5.02
N GLN A 50 -9.29 -11.74 -4.03
CA GLN A 50 -8.66 -10.57 -3.42
C GLN A 50 -8.70 -10.69 -1.91
N GLU A 51 -7.53 -10.72 -1.28
CA GLU A 51 -7.42 -10.60 0.17
C GLU A 51 -7.67 -9.15 0.60
N PHE A 52 -8.31 -8.98 1.75
CA PHE A 52 -8.53 -7.68 2.39
C PHE A 52 -8.59 -7.84 3.90
N TYR A 53 -8.36 -6.74 4.59
CA TYR A 53 -8.53 -6.64 6.03
C TYR A 53 -9.77 -5.80 6.33
N GLY A 54 -10.47 -6.13 7.41
CA GLY A 54 -11.58 -5.35 7.90
C GLY A 54 -11.42 -5.07 9.39
N ILE A 55 -11.98 -3.97 9.86
CA ILE A 55 -12.07 -3.66 11.28
C ILE A 55 -13.52 -3.72 11.75
N THR A 56 -13.76 -4.34 12.89
CA THR A 56 -15.10 -4.40 13.53
C THR A 56 -15.28 -3.24 14.50
N ALA A 57 -16.54 -2.96 14.87
CA ALA A 57 -16.86 -1.97 15.92
C ALA A 57 -16.25 -2.31 17.30
N ALA A 58 -15.84 -3.57 17.52
CA ALA A 58 -15.14 -3.99 18.74
C ALA A 58 -13.62 -3.93 18.62
N ASN A 59 -13.09 -3.22 17.62
CA ASN A 59 -11.65 -3.15 17.31
C ASN A 59 -11.01 -4.53 17.11
N VAL A 60 -11.69 -5.44 16.40
CA VAL A 60 -11.08 -6.70 15.94
C VAL A 60 -10.67 -6.55 14.49
N LEU A 61 -9.39 -6.74 14.21
CA LEU A 61 -8.87 -6.84 12.84
C LEU A 61 -9.16 -8.23 12.29
N VAL A 62 -9.78 -8.29 11.12
CA VAL A 62 -10.21 -9.55 10.48
C VAL A 62 -9.68 -9.60 9.06
N LYS A 63 -9.09 -10.72 8.68
CA LYS A 63 -8.60 -10.97 7.32
C LYS A 63 -9.56 -11.88 6.56
N TYR A 64 -9.90 -11.52 5.33
CA TYR A 64 -10.78 -12.26 4.44
C TYR A 64 -10.17 -12.42 3.04
N ASN A 65 -10.80 -13.27 2.25
CA ASN A 65 -10.70 -13.23 0.79
C ASN A 65 -12.09 -12.98 0.18
N ALA A 66 -12.19 -12.09 -0.79
CA ALA A 66 -13.47 -11.68 -1.39
C ALA A 66 -14.20 -12.83 -2.13
N ASN A 67 -13.49 -13.88 -2.55
CA ASN A 67 -14.10 -15.07 -3.14
C ASN A 67 -14.81 -15.96 -2.11
N ALA A 68 -14.49 -15.78 -0.80
CA ALA A 68 -15.00 -16.59 0.31
C ALA A 68 -15.37 -15.71 1.53
N SER A 69 -16.20 -14.68 1.31
CA SER A 69 -16.53 -13.63 2.30
C SER A 69 -17.11 -14.14 3.63
N GLN A 70 -17.59 -15.37 3.68
CA GLN A 70 -18.07 -16.01 4.92
C GLN A 70 -16.98 -16.73 5.71
N THR A 71 -15.75 -16.82 5.17
CA THR A 71 -14.63 -17.52 5.80
C THR A 71 -13.62 -16.51 6.32
N VAL A 72 -13.47 -16.44 7.64
CA VAL A 72 -12.41 -15.67 8.28
C VAL A 72 -11.09 -16.41 8.12
N LEU A 73 -10.09 -15.77 7.50
CA LEU A 73 -8.75 -16.31 7.33
C LEU A 73 -7.88 -16.10 8.58
N ALA A 74 -8.01 -14.95 9.22
CA ALA A 74 -7.37 -14.61 10.49
C ALA A 74 -8.19 -13.52 11.20
N GLN A 75 -8.13 -13.52 12.54
CA GLN A 75 -8.69 -12.44 13.34
C GLN A 75 -7.87 -12.20 14.59
N MET A 76 -7.75 -10.96 15.01
CA MET A 76 -7.02 -10.57 16.20
C MET A 76 -7.58 -9.27 16.81
N PRO A 77 -7.67 -9.15 18.14
CA PRO A 77 -8.06 -7.89 18.77
C PRO A 77 -6.96 -6.84 18.51
N VAL A 78 -7.37 -5.62 18.18
CA VAL A 78 -6.43 -4.50 18.13
C VAL A 78 -6.15 -4.03 19.55
N THR A 79 -4.88 -4.06 19.92
CA THR A 79 -4.39 -3.64 21.25
C THR A 79 -3.48 -2.42 21.12
N GLY A 80 -3.20 -1.71 22.22
CA GLY A 80 -2.35 -0.51 22.19
C GLY A 80 -3.07 0.78 21.78
N LEU A 81 -4.40 0.73 21.56
CA LEU A 81 -5.20 1.93 21.41
C LEU A 81 -5.32 2.67 22.76
N GLN A 82 -5.62 3.96 22.71
CA GLN A 82 -5.95 4.72 23.92
C GLN A 82 -7.22 4.15 24.59
N ALA A 83 -7.34 4.32 25.89
CA ALA A 83 -8.51 3.83 26.62
C ALA A 83 -9.80 4.47 26.08
N GLY A 84 -10.77 3.64 25.70
CA GLY A 84 -12.05 4.07 25.12
C GLY A 84 -11.99 4.45 23.64
N GLU A 85 -10.85 4.25 22.97
CA GLU A 85 -10.69 4.52 21.54
C GLU A 85 -11.34 3.43 20.68
N ASN A 86 -12.08 3.86 19.65
CA ASN A 86 -12.57 2.98 18.59
C ASN A 86 -11.98 3.42 17.26
N LEU A 87 -11.57 2.46 16.45
CA LEU A 87 -11.16 2.72 15.07
C LEU A 87 -12.38 2.99 14.21
N LEU A 88 -12.32 4.06 13.43
CA LEU A 88 -13.36 4.47 12.49
C LEU A 88 -13.07 3.94 11.08
N SER A 89 -11.81 3.94 10.66
CA SER A 89 -11.40 3.53 9.33
C SER A 89 -9.96 3.03 9.34
N ILE A 90 -9.63 2.17 8.38
CA ILE A 90 -8.28 1.63 8.14
C ILE A 90 -7.92 1.76 6.67
N ASP A 91 -6.63 1.95 6.38
CA ASP A 91 -6.11 1.89 5.01
C ASP A 91 -4.62 1.53 4.98
N PHE A 92 -4.15 0.94 3.88
CA PHE A 92 -2.74 0.62 3.67
C PHE A 92 -1.99 1.78 3.02
N ARG A 93 -0.88 2.20 3.64
CA ARG A 93 0.02 3.22 3.07
C ARG A 93 0.81 2.63 1.90
N PRO A 94 0.60 3.07 0.65
CA PRO A 94 1.31 2.53 -0.50
C PRO A 94 2.83 2.62 -0.41
N ALA A 95 3.33 3.70 0.19
CA ALA A 95 4.76 3.94 0.33
C ALA A 95 5.48 2.95 1.25
N THR A 96 4.78 2.29 2.18
CA THR A 96 5.43 1.37 3.13
C THR A 96 4.76 0.01 3.23
N GLY A 97 3.52 -0.15 2.72
CA GLY A 97 2.69 -1.34 2.90
C GLY A 97 2.14 -1.54 4.31
N GLN A 98 2.30 -0.57 5.21
CA GLN A 98 1.80 -0.63 6.57
C GLN A 98 0.31 -0.29 6.64
N LEU A 99 -0.44 -1.02 7.49
CA LEU A 99 -1.83 -0.72 7.78
C LEU A 99 -1.93 0.43 8.79
N TYR A 100 -2.66 1.46 8.42
CA TYR A 100 -2.99 2.60 9.28
C TYR A 100 -4.43 2.51 9.77
N GLY A 101 -4.71 3.12 10.92
CA GLY A 101 -6.05 3.25 11.48
C GLY A 101 -6.31 4.64 12.01
N LEU A 102 -7.53 5.15 11.78
CA LEU A 102 -8.03 6.39 12.32
C LEU A 102 -8.89 6.11 13.55
N GLY A 103 -8.50 6.64 14.70
CA GLY A 103 -9.26 6.55 15.94
C GLY A 103 -10.27 7.70 16.07
N ASN A 104 -11.36 7.44 16.79
CA ASN A 104 -12.44 8.41 17.05
C ASN A 104 -12.02 9.59 17.94
N SER A 105 -10.85 9.53 18.57
CA SER A 105 -10.25 10.64 19.33
C SER A 105 -9.25 11.47 18.53
N SER A 106 -9.33 11.43 17.18
CA SER A 106 -8.43 12.17 16.27
C SER A 106 -6.98 11.72 16.37
N ARG A 107 -6.77 10.41 16.46
CA ARG A 107 -5.43 9.80 16.50
C ARG A 107 -5.22 8.90 15.30
N LEU A 108 -3.97 8.83 14.84
CA LEU A 108 -3.53 7.85 13.87
C LEU A 108 -2.74 6.74 14.54
N TYR A 109 -2.89 5.54 14.01
CA TYR A 109 -2.19 4.35 14.44
C TYR A 109 -1.59 3.61 13.24
N VAL A 110 -0.43 2.98 13.43
CA VAL A 110 0.03 1.88 12.58
C VAL A 110 -0.31 0.58 13.29
N ILE A 111 -0.95 -0.35 12.58
CA ILE A 111 -1.48 -1.59 13.13
C ILE A 111 -0.72 -2.77 12.53
N SER A 112 -0.20 -3.65 13.37
CA SER A 112 0.40 -4.91 12.91
C SER A 112 -0.68 -5.86 12.39
N THR A 113 -0.57 -6.26 11.14
CA THR A 113 -1.49 -7.23 10.51
C THR A 113 -1.31 -8.67 11.01
N GLU A 114 -0.25 -8.93 11.78
CA GLU A 114 0.07 -10.24 12.34
C GLU A 114 -0.36 -10.39 13.80
N THR A 115 -0.21 -9.30 14.57
CA THR A 115 -0.42 -9.33 16.03
C THR A 115 -1.58 -8.48 16.52
N GLY A 116 -2.11 -7.58 15.66
CA GLY A 116 -3.13 -6.59 16.04
C GLY A 116 -2.59 -5.46 16.93
N VAL A 117 -1.29 -5.42 17.23
CA VAL A 117 -0.71 -4.34 18.04
C VAL A 117 -0.73 -3.04 17.26
N ALA A 118 -1.41 -2.04 17.80
CA ALA A 118 -1.45 -0.68 17.28
C ALA A 118 -0.44 0.20 18.01
N ARG A 119 0.26 1.03 17.26
CA ARG A 119 1.18 2.05 17.75
C ARG A 119 0.71 3.41 17.28
N ALA A 120 0.50 4.34 18.22
CA ALA A 120 0.10 5.70 17.90
C ALA A 120 1.19 6.43 17.09
N ILE A 121 0.75 7.24 16.12
CA ILE A 121 1.58 8.16 15.35
C ILE A 121 1.40 9.56 15.93
N GLY A 122 2.52 10.24 16.21
CA GLY A 122 2.52 11.56 16.84
C GLY A 122 2.36 11.49 18.36
N ALA A 123 2.47 12.66 19.00
CA ALA A 123 2.47 12.80 20.45
C ALA A 123 1.06 12.81 21.08
N GLY A 124 0.02 12.98 20.24
CA GLY A 124 -1.35 13.14 20.72
C GLY A 124 -2.37 13.18 19.58
N PRO A 125 -3.62 13.57 19.89
CA PRO A 125 -4.63 13.83 18.87
C PRO A 125 -4.16 14.94 17.92
N PHE A 126 -4.50 14.81 16.64
CA PHE A 126 -4.23 15.89 15.69
C PHE A 126 -5.18 17.08 15.92
N THR A 127 -4.73 18.28 15.55
CA THR A 127 -5.48 19.52 15.69
C THR A 127 -5.53 20.26 14.33
N PRO A 128 -6.74 20.69 13.85
CA PRO A 128 -8.06 20.50 14.48
C PRO A 128 -8.47 19.03 14.54
N GLY A 129 -9.20 18.65 15.59
CA GLY A 129 -9.71 17.28 15.76
C GLY A 129 -10.99 17.05 14.97
N LEU A 130 -11.38 15.77 14.85
CA LEU A 130 -12.63 15.35 14.22
C LEU A 130 -13.84 15.79 15.04
N LEU A 131 -14.84 16.30 14.38
CA LEU A 131 -16.18 16.59 14.90
C LEU A 131 -17.18 15.50 14.48
N GLY A 132 -16.92 14.85 13.34
CA GLY A 132 -17.75 13.78 12.81
C GLY A 132 -17.64 12.49 13.63
N SER A 133 -18.76 11.78 13.80
CA SER A 133 -18.82 10.47 14.45
C SER A 133 -18.50 9.31 13.49
N VAL A 134 -18.52 9.56 12.20
CA VAL A 134 -18.09 8.65 11.12
C VAL A 134 -17.07 9.41 10.29
N ALA A 135 -15.93 8.79 10.05
CA ALA A 135 -14.91 9.33 9.17
C ALA A 135 -14.18 8.18 8.49
N SER A 136 -13.74 8.41 7.27
CA SER A 136 -12.96 7.48 6.47
C SER A 136 -11.61 8.09 6.14
N ILE A 137 -10.61 7.21 6.02
CA ILE A 137 -9.26 7.56 5.55
C ILE A 137 -8.91 6.79 4.29
N ASP A 138 -8.09 7.45 3.46
CA ASP A 138 -7.42 6.79 2.35
C ASP A 138 -6.13 7.51 1.99
N PHE A 139 -5.13 6.77 1.55
CA PHE A 139 -3.84 7.33 1.16
C PHE A 139 -3.87 7.86 -0.27
N ASN A 140 -3.57 9.15 -0.44
CA ASN A 140 -3.24 9.68 -1.75
C ASN A 140 -1.85 9.20 -2.17
N PRO A 141 -1.74 8.26 -3.15
CA PRO A 141 -0.47 7.64 -3.49
C PRO A 141 0.51 8.58 -4.20
N THR A 142 0.01 9.70 -4.75
CA THR A 142 0.86 10.64 -5.51
C THR A 142 1.64 11.60 -4.63
N VAL A 143 1.19 11.85 -3.40
CA VAL A 143 1.79 12.82 -2.47
C VAL A 143 2.06 12.24 -1.08
N ASP A 144 1.73 10.96 -0.86
CA ASP A 144 1.88 10.24 0.40
C ASP A 144 1.28 11.03 1.57
N ARG A 145 -0.01 11.31 1.47
CA ARG A 145 -0.81 11.98 2.51
C ARG A 145 -2.09 11.21 2.74
N ILE A 146 -2.53 11.17 3.98
CA ILE A 146 -3.82 10.58 4.34
C ILE A 146 -4.90 11.62 4.11
N ARG A 147 -5.88 11.31 3.27
CA ARG A 147 -7.15 12.02 3.20
C ARG A 147 -8.03 11.56 4.36
N VAL A 148 -8.64 12.49 5.05
CA VAL A 148 -9.68 12.22 6.05
C VAL A 148 -10.92 12.98 5.64
N VAL A 149 -12.04 12.29 5.48
CA VAL A 149 -13.35 12.91 5.24
C VAL A 149 -14.33 12.39 6.28
N SER A 150 -15.17 13.27 6.82
CA SER A 150 -16.16 12.90 7.84
C SER A 150 -17.61 13.15 7.40
N ASN A 151 -18.53 12.54 8.13
CA ASN A 151 -19.98 12.68 7.92
C ASN A 151 -20.54 14.08 8.24
N VAL A 152 -19.71 15.00 8.69
CA VAL A 152 -20.06 16.42 8.87
C VAL A 152 -19.35 17.33 7.86
N GLY A 153 -18.70 16.73 6.87
CA GLY A 153 -18.08 17.44 5.76
C GLY A 153 -16.64 17.89 5.99
N GLU A 154 -16.01 17.49 7.11
CA GLU A 154 -14.58 17.76 7.31
C GLU A 154 -13.75 17.08 6.24
N ASN A 155 -12.68 17.76 5.81
CA ASN A 155 -11.79 17.33 4.74
C ASN A 155 -10.37 17.74 5.11
N PHE A 156 -9.58 16.78 5.60
CA PHE A 156 -8.20 17.01 6.06
C PHE A 156 -7.21 16.23 5.23
N ARG A 157 -5.97 16.72 5.22
CA ARG A 157 -4.79 15.93 4.84
C ARG A 157 -3.87 15.79 6.03
N LEU A 158 -3.52 14.54 6.39
CA LEU A 158 -2.60 14.26 7.49
C LEU A 158 -1.25 13.79 6.95
N ASN A 159 -0.20 14.08 7.72
CA ASN A 159 1.14 13.53 7.50
C ASN A 159 1.21 12.14 8.17
N PRO A 160 1.48 11.06 7.42
CA PRO A 160 1.50 9.71 7.97
C PRO A 160 2.65 9.44 8.94
N GLU A 161 3.71 10.23 8.91
CA GLU A 161 4.91 10.04 9.75
C GLU A 161 4.77 10.73 11.11
N THR A 162 4.05 11.85 11.15
CA THR A 162 3.90 12.68 12.35
C THR A 162 2.50 12.66 12.95
N GLY A 163 1.49 12.20 12.20
CA GLY A 163 0.08 12.27 12.57
C GLY A 163 -0.52 13.67 12.55
N ALA A 164 0.27 14.69 12.20
CA ALA A 164 -0.19 16.07 12.21
C ALA A 164 -1.06 16.40 10.99
N VAL A 165 -1.98 17.37 11.15
CA VAL A 165 -2.73 17.94 10.03
C VAL A 165 -1.75 18.71 9.13
N ALA A 166 -1.58 18.22 7.91
CA ALA A 166 -0.78 18.88 6.87
C ALA A 166 -1.56 20.02 6.18
N ALA A 167 -2.89 19.86 6.07
CA ALA A 167 -3.78 20.90 5.59
C ALA A 167 -5.23 20.63 6.05
N VAL A 168 -5.95 21.70 6.33
CA VAL A 168 -7.42 21.72 6.39
C VAL A 168 -7.90 22.21 5.04
N ASP A 169 -8.57 21.34 4.31
CA ASP A 169 -9.06 21.60 2.97
C ASP A 169 -10.51 22.13 3.00
N GLY A 170 -11.07 22.48 1.84
CA GLY A 170 -12.45 22.93 1.73
C GLY A 170 -13.41 21.82 2.18
N ASN A 171 -14.40 22.18 2.99
CA ASN A 171 -15.43 21.23 3.44
C ASN A 171 -16.16 20.60 2.25
N ILE A 172 -16.59 19.36 2.41
CA ILE A 172 -17.45 18.70 1.43
C ILE A 172 -18.71 19.52 1.26
N ASN A 173 -18.99 19.90 0.03
CA ASN A 173 -20.17 20.71 -0.29
C ASN A 173 -21.46 19.86 -0.30
N ASN A 174 -22.61 20.53 -0.20
CA ASN A 174 -23.96 19.98 -0.32
C ASN A 174 -24.48 19.14 0.85
N ALA A 175 -23.88 19.24 2.04
CA ALA A 175 -24.36 18.53 3.25
C ALA A 175 -24.45 16.98 3.08
N GLU A 176 -23.72 16.41 2.12
CA GLU A 176 -23.64 14.97 1.96
C GLU A 176 -22.85 14.36 3.13
N LYS A 177 -23.38 13.28 3.67
CA LYS A 177 -22.79 12.60 4.81
C LYS A 177 -21.84 11.52 4.32
N ILE A 178 -20.67 11.91 3.87
CA ILE A 178 -19.67 10.97 3.39
C ILE A 178 -19.30 9.97 4.50
N THR A 179 -19.31 8.69 4.15
CA THR A 179 -19.01 7.58 5.05
C THR A 179 -17.78 6.79 4.63
N GLY A 180 -17.38 6.88 3.36
CA GLY A 180 -16.22 6.20 2.81
C GLY A 180 -15.55 7.03 1.72
N VAL A 181 -14.23 6.95 1.65
CA VAL A 181 -13.40 7.57 0.61
C VAL A 181 -12.36 6.58 0.12
N ALA A 182 -12.02 6.63 -1.19
CA ALA A 182 -10.96 5.80 -1.76
C ALA A 182 -10.29 6.46 -2.96
N TYR A 183 -8.96 6.39 -3.02
CA TYR A 183 -8.14 6.81 -4.15
C TYR A 183 -7.86 5.63 -5.10
N THR A 184 -7.81 5.92 -6.39
CA THR A 184 -7.30 4.97 -7.39
C THR A 184 -5.79 4.92 -7.40
N ASN A 185 -5.23 3.87 -8.05
CA ASN A 185 -3.78 3.71 -8.23
C ASN A 185 -3.04 3.63 -6.87
N SER A 186 -3.60 2.89 -5.91
CA SER A 186 -3.07 2.75 -4.55
C SER A 186 -1.77 1.93 -4.52
N TYR A 187 -0.73 2.42 -5.23
CA TYR A 187 0.62 1.86 -5.27
C TYR A 187 1.68 2.97 -5.16
N ALA A 188 2.84 2.60 -4.61
CA ALA A 188 3.96 3.54 -4.46
C ALA A 188 4.48 4.01 -5.82
N GLY A 189 4.76 5.30 -5.94
CA GLY A 189 5.23 5.91 -7.19
C GLY A 189 4.13 6.29 -8.18
N ALA A 190 2.86 6.12 -7.86
CA ALA A 190 1.75 6.59 -8.68
C ALA A 190 1.91 8.08 -9.04
N THR A 191 1.63 8.42 -10.31
CA THR A 191 1.75 9.80 -10.83
C THR A 191 0.40 10.48 -11.02
N ALA A 192 -0.68 9.72 -10.92
CA ALA A 192 -2.05 10.21 -11.02
C ALA A 192 -2.97 9.39 -10.11
N THR A 193 -4.02 10.01 -9.62
CA THR A 193 -5.07 9.34 -8.85
C THR A 193 -6.40 10.09 -8.98
N THR A 194 -7.50 9.41 -8.70
CA THR A 194 -8.84 9.98 -8.60
C THR A 194 -9.42 9.61 -7.24
N LEU A 195 -10.05 10.56 -6.56
CA LEU A 195 -10.75 10.34 -5.30
C LEU A 195 -12.22 10.09 -5.56
N PHE A 196 -12.73 9.02 -4.97
CA PHE A 196 -14.15 8.70 -4.93
C PHE A 196 -14.64 8.71 -3.49
N ASP A 197 -15.92 9.10 -3.31
CA ASP A 197 -16.61 9.17 -2.02
C ASP A 197 -17.93 8.42 -2.10
N ILE A 198 -18.37 7.85 -0.96
CA ILE A 198 -19.73 7.33 -0.80
C ILE A 198 -20.41 7.94 0.43
N ASP A 199 -21.74 8.15 0.32
CA ASP A 199 -22.61 8.61 1.42
C ASP A 199 -23.50 7.49 1.99
N GLY A 200 -23.23 6.24 1.61
CA GLY A 200 -24.04 5.07 1.92
C GLY A 200 -25.15 4.78 0.90
N TYR A 201 -25.49 5.72 0.02
CA TYR A 201 -26.51 5.53 -1.03
C TYR A 201 -26.01 5.86 -2.43
N ASN A 202 -25.02 6.72 -2.54
CA ASN A 202 -24.52 7.26 -3.79
C ASN A 202 -23.01 7.20 -3.84
N LEU A 203 -22.49 7.11 -5.07
CA LEU A 203 -21.07 7.28 -5.39
C LEU A 203 -20.86 8.67 -5.97
N PHE A 204 -19.79 9.31 -5.52
CA PHE A 204 -19.34 10.62 -6.00
C PHE A 204 -17.89 10.56 -6.44
N LYS A 205 -17.49 11.49 -7.30
CA LYS A 205 -16.10 11.87 -7.56
C LYS A 205 -15.82 13.17 -6.83
N GLN A 206 -14.75 13.23 -6.04
CA GLN A 206 -14.27 14.45 -5.39
C GLN A 206 -13.18 15.09 -6.27
N ASP A 207 -13.50 16.20 -6.92
CA ASP A 207 -12.61 16.86 -7.89
C ASP A 207 -12.91 18.37 -8.01
N PRO A 208 -11.99 19.29 -7.66
CA PRO A 208 -10.68 19.03 -7.01
C PRO A 208 -10.83 18.57 -5.56
N PRO A 209 -10.07 17.56 -5.10
CA PRO A 209 -10.21 16.98 -3.76
C PRO A 209 -10.02 18.00 -2.62
N ASN A 210 -9.09 18.94 -2.80
CA ASN A 210 -8.77 19.96 -1.80
C ASN A 210 -9.84 21.06 -1.67
N ASN A 211 -10.75 21.16 -2.62
CA ASN A 211 -11.87 22.11 -2.55
C ASN A 211 -13.12 21.51 -1.89
N GLY A 212 -13.14 20.20 -1.62
CA GLY A 212 -14.30 19.49 -1.11
C GLY A 212 -15.46 19.42 -2.11
N THR A 213 -15.18 19.63 -3.40
CA THR A 213 -16.19 19.58 -4.46
C THR A 213 -16.47 18.15 -4.85
N ILE A 214 -17.72 17.69 -4.70
CA ILE A 214 -18.14 16.36 -5.12
C ILE A 214 -19.17 16.43 -6.26
N THR A 215 -19.08 15.45 -7.16
CA THR A 215 -20.04 15.27 -8.26
C THR A 215 -20.57 13.85 -8.21
N LYS A 216 -21.90 13.70 -8.15
CA LYS A 216 -22.55 12.40 -8.13
C LYS A 216 -22.31 11.66 -9.45
N ILE A 217 -21.89 10.38 -9.34
CA ILE A 217 -21.73 9.44 -10.45
C ILE A 217 -23.01 8.61 -10.60
N GLY A 218 -23.45 7.97 -9.50
CA GLY A 218 -24.62 7.10 -9.55
C GLY A 218 -25.12 6.69 -8.17
N SER A 219 -26.18 5.89 -8.16
CA SER A 219 -26.73 5.30 -6.93
C SER A 219 -26.11 3.92 -6.70
N LEU A 220 -25.81 3.61 -5.43
CA LEU A 220 -25.34 2.28 -5.01
C LEU A 220 -26.44 1.20 -5.15
N GLY A 221 -27.68 1.61 -5.49
CA GLY A 221 -28.80 0.68 -5.67
C GLY A 221 -29.37 0.10 -4.38
N LEU A 222 -28.96 0.65 -3.23
CA LEU A 222 -29.45 0.23 -1.92
C LEU A 222 -30.76 0.94 -1.63
N SER A 223 -31.84 0.18 -1.37
CA SER A 223 -33.17 0.72 -1.10
C SER A 223 -33.66 0.36 0.29
N GLY A 224 -34.22 1.36 0.99
CA GLY A 224 -35.25 1.17 2.03
C GLY A 224 -34.84 0.78 3.43
N ALA A 225 -33.57 0.58 3.76
CA ALA A 225 -33.14 0.31 5.14
C ALA A 225 -32.00 1.24 5.53
N ALA A 226 -31.87 1.48 6.84
CA ALA A 226 -30.72 2.23 7.36
C ALA A 226 -29.43 1.54 6.90
N VAL A 227 -28.65 2.25 6.07
CA VAL A 227 -27.33 1.80 5.65
C VAL A 227 -26.36 2.25 6.73
N GLY A 228 -25.84 1.28 7.50
CA GLY A 228 -24.82 1.54 8.49
C GLY A 228 -23.47 1.06 7.99
N GLY A 229 -22.40 1.78 8.37
CA GLY A 229 -21.03 1.36 8.12
C GLY A 229 -20.74 1.04 6.66
N SER A 230 -20.75 2.04 5.80
CA SER A 230 -20.25 1.90 4.43
C SER A 230 -18.93 2.65 4.35
N ASP A 231 -17.88 1.90 4.18
CA ASP A 231 -16.56 2.35 3.74
C ASP A 231 -16.25 1.57 2.47
N PHE A 232 -15.18 1.85 1.77
CA PHE A 232 -14.78 1.08 0.61
C PHE A 232 -13.32 1.32 0.29
N ASP A 233 -12.72 0.40 -0.45
CA ASP A 233 -11.35 0.55 -0.90
C ASP A 233 -11.15 -0.01 -2.31
N ILE A 234 -10.11 0.48 -2.98
CA ILE A 234 -9.76 0.22 -4.37
C ILE A 234 -8.41 -0.49 -4.44
N SER A 235 -8.37 -1.67 -5.08
CA SER A 235 -7.12 -2.40 -5.27
C SER A 235 -6.07 -1.59 -6.06
N PRO A 236 -4.77 -1.83 -5.86
CA PRO A 236 -3.70 -1.09 -6.53
C PRO A 236 -3.81 -1.05 -8.05
N ASP A 237 -4.37 -2.09 -8.67
CA ASP A 237 -4.58 -2.21 -10.12
C ASP A 237 -5.96 -1.69 -10.59
N ASN A 238 -6.76 -1.13 -9.69
CA ASN A 238 -8.12 -0.59 -9.90
C ASN A 238 -9.16 -1.61 -10.40
N LYS A 239 -8.87 -2.92 -10.35
CA LYS A 239 -9.79 -3.94 -10.87
C LYS A 239 -10.80 -4.42 -9.85
N VAL A 240 -10.48 -4.32 -8.58
CA VAL A 240 -11.32 -4.76 -7.47
C VAL A 240 -11.60 -3.60 -6.54
N ILE A 241 -12.89 -3.29 -6.37
CA ILE A 241 -13.36 -2.26 -5.45
C ILE A 241 -14.34 -2.94 -4.51
N LEU A 242 -14.01 -2.97 -3.23
CA LEU A 242 -14.77 -3.68 -2.21
C LEU A 242 -15.41 -2.71 -1.23
N ALA A 243 -16.66 -2.98 -0.86
CA ALA A 243 -17.40 -2.24 0.14
C ALA A 243 -18.10 -3.20 1.12
N PRO A 244 -17.86 -3.10 2.43
CA PRO A 244 -18.68 -3.75 3.44
C PRO A 244 -19.92 -2.89 3.67
N VAL A 245 -21.10 -3.44 3.44
CA VAL A 245 -22.35 -2.70 3.60
C VAL A 245 -23.30 -3.49 4.50
N THR A 246 -23.85 -2.78 5.50
CA THR A 246 -24.91 -3.30 6.35
C THR A 246 -26.26 -2.76 5.89
N VAL A 247 -27.16 -3.65 5.48
CA VAL A 247 -28.56 -3.31 5.18
C VAL A 247 -29.46 -3.96 6.23
N GLY A 248 -30.05 -3.13 7.07
CA GLY A 248 -30.78 -3.63 8.24
C GLY A 248 -29.84 -4.33 9.23
N THR A 249 -29.97 -5.66 9.36
CA THR A 249 -29.11 -6.50 10.21
C THR A 249 -28.12 -7.36 9.40
N VAL A 250 -28.16 -7.27 8.07
CA VAL A 250 -27.36 -8.14 7.19
C VAL A 250 -26.11 -7.38 6.73
N ASN A 251 -24.97 -7.92 7.09
CA ASN A 251 -23.66 -7.47 6.60
C ASN A 251 -23.26 -8.26 5.39
N SER A 252 -22.93 -7.58 4.30
CA SER A 252 -22.48 -8.21 3.07
C SER A 252 -21.28 -7.48 2.48
N LEU A 253 -20.43 -8.23 1.80
CA LEU A 253 -19.39 -7.68 0.95
C LEU A 253 -19.97 -7.43 -0.44
N TYR A 254 -19.68 -6.25 -0.96
CA TYR A 254 -20.07 -5.86 -2.32
C TYR A 254 -18.84 -5.51 -3.14
N ARG A 255 -18.97 -5.70 -4.45
CA ARG A 255 -18.10 -5.11 -5.45
C ARG A 255 -18.78 -3.85 -5.97
N LEU A 256 -18.07 -2.71 -5.94
CA LEU A 256 -18.53 -1.43 -6.46
C LEU A 256 -18.02 -1.25 -7.90
N ASP A 257 -18.88 -0.72 -8.76
CA ASP A 257 -18.51 -0.22 -10.09
C ASP A 257 -18.40 1.30 -10.04
N THR A 258 -17.20 1.83 -10.18
CA THR A 258 -16.95 3.28 -10.13
C THR A 258 -17.45 4.05 -11.34
N LEU A 259 -17.85 3.38 -12.43
CA LEU A 259 -18.41 4.05 -13.62
C LEU A 259 -19.91 4.30 -13.47
N SER A 260 -20.63 3.43 -12.78
CA SER A 260 -22.08 3.49 -12.62
C SER A 260 -22.54 3.76 -11.18
N GLY A 261 -21.69 3.51 -10.20
CA GLY A 261 -22.04 3.54 -8.78
C GLY A 261 -22.74 2.25 -8.29
N THR A 262 -22.97 1.26 -9.16
CA THR A 262 -23.75 0.07 -8.76
C THR A 262 -22.96 -0.91 -7.92
N LEU A 263 -23.64 -1.55 -6.96
CA LEU A 263 -23.09 -2.59 -6.11
C LEU A 263 -23.51 -3.98 -6.58
N THR A 264 -22.55 -4.89 -6.67
CA THR A 264 -22.78 -6.33 -6.90
C THR A 264 -22.51 -7.09 -5.60
N ASN A 265 -23.51 -7.80 -5.06
CA ASN A 265 -23.38 -8.57 -3.83
C ASN A 265 -22.45 -9.79 -4.04
N LEU A 266 -21.36 -9.85 -3.28
CA LEU A 266 -20.40 -10.97 -3.26
C LEU A 266 -20.72 -12.02 -2.19
N GLY A 267 -21.65 -11.72 -1.28
CA GLY A 267 -22.09 -12.61 -0.22
C GLY A 267 -22.00 -11.98 1.16
N GLN A 268 -22.61 -12.65 2.12
CA GLN A 268 -22.62 -12.20 3.50
C GLN A 268 -21.22 -12.30 4.13
N LEU A 269 -20.88 -11.35 4.99
CA LEU A 269 -19.67 -11.40 5.82
C LEU A 269 -19.96 -12.18 7.11
N ALA A 270 -18.98 -12.97 7.58
CA ALA A 270 -19.09 -13.69 8.84
C ALA A 270 -19.17 -12.73 10.05
N THR A 271 -18.55 -11.57 9.94
CA THR A 271 -18.50 -10.54 10.99
C THR A 271 -18.77 -9.16 10.40
N PRO A 272 -19.60 -8.31 11.06
CA PRO A 272 -19.82 -6.93 10.65
C PRO A 272 -18.54 -6.11 10.66
N LEU A 273 -18.26 -5.40 9.57
CA LEU A 273 -17.12 -4.51 9.44
C LEU A 273 -17.59 -3.05 9.42
N VAL A 274 -16.83 -2.16 10.05
CA VAL A 274 -17.02 -0.70 9.97
C VAL A 274 -16.18 -0.09 8.85
N SER A 275 -15.06 -0.71 8.52
CA SER A 275 -14.14 -0.31 7.45
C SER A 275 -13.41 -1.53 6.89
N LEU A 276 -12.90 -1.42 5.66
CA LEU A 276 -11.98 -2.41 5.09
C LEU A 276 -10.82 -1.71 4.37
N ALA A 277 -9.72 -2.47 4.19
CA ALA A 277 -8.55 -2.06 3.44
C ALA A 277 -8.00 -3.22 2.61
N ILE A 278 -7.61 -2.93 1.37
CA ILE A 278 -6.98 -3.88 0.44
C ILE A 278 -5.46 -3.69 0.51
N PRO A 279 -4.66 -4.74 0.76
CA PRO A 279 -3.21 -4.62 0.78
C PRO A 279 -2.64 -4.05 -0.52
N THR A 280 -1.64 -3.19 -0.39
CA THR A 280 -0.88 -2.64 -1.51
C THR A 280 0.18 -3.64 -1.99
N ASN A 281 0.75 -3.38 -3.18
CA ASN A 281 1.85 -4.20 -3.70
C ASN A 281 3.13 -4.00 -2.87
N PRO A 282 3.99 -5.04 -2.76
CA PRO A 282 5.27 -4.91 -2.07
C PRO A 282 6.19 -3.92 -2.79
N VAL A 283 6.67 -2.91 -2.05
CA VAL A 283 7.47 -1.80 -2.59
C VAL A 283 8.95 -1.94 -2.23
N GLY A 284 9.82 -1.68 -3.22
CA GLY A 284 11.25 -1.50 -3.06
C GLY A 284 11.68 -0.09 -3.46
N TYR A 285 12.70 0.41 -2.80
CA TYR A 285 13.36 1.69 -3.07
C TYR A 285 14.82 1.44 -3.41
N GLY A 286 15.29 2.02 -4.51
CA GLY A 286 16.70 1.99 -4.91
C GLY A 286 17.24 3.40 -5.07
N VAL A 287 18.55 3.59 -4.87
CA VAL A 287 19.23 4.85 -5.20
C VAL A 287 20.34 4.57 -6.20
N ASP A 288 20.41 5.38 -7.27
CA ASP A 288 21.45 5.28 -8.28
C ASP A 288 22.64 6.23 -8.04
N ASN A 289 23.65 6.14 -8.89
CA ASN A 289 24.87 6.96 -8.84
C ASN A 289 24.64 8.44 -9.18
N ALA A 290 23.46 8.80 -9.71
CA ALA A 290 23.05 10.16 -9.99
C ALA A 290 22.14 10.76 -8.89
N ASN A 291 22.01 10.09 -7.75
CA ASN A 291 21.09 10.44 -6.66
C ASN A 291 19.62 10.47 -7.12
N ASN A 292 19.19 9.52 -7.93
CA ASN A 292 17.78 9.32 -8.19
C ASN A 292 17.24 8.23 -7.27
N LEU A 293 16.08 8.47 -6.68
CA LEU A 293 15.29 7.50 -5.95
C LEU A 293 14.41 6.75 -6.95
N SER A 294 14.59 5.45 -7.08
CA SER A 294 13.70 4.56 -7.83
C SER A 294 12.68 3.91 -6.89
N ILE A 295 11.43 3.86 -7.29
CA ILE A 295 10.30 3.31 -6.56
C ILE A 295 9.68 2.22 -7.43
N PHE A 296 9.57 1.01 -6.94
CA PHE A 296 9.11 -0.12 -7.75
C PHE A 296 8.41 -1.19 -6.95
N ASP A 297 7.54 -1.94 -7.62
CA ASP A 297 6.96 -3.18 -7.12
C ASP A 297 8.03 -4.28 -7.14
N LEU A 298 8.27 -4.93 -5.99
CA LEU A 298 9.25 -6.02 -5.86
C LEU A 298 8.91 -7.23 -6.74
N THR A 299 7.65 -7.37 -7.17
CA THR A 299 7.22 -8.45 -8.08
C THR A 299 7.36 -8.08 -9.56
N ALA A 300 7.50 -6.77 -9.86
CA ALA A 300 7.59 -6.23 -11.21
C ALA A 300 8.57 -5.03 -11.29
N PRO A 301 9.84 -5.17 -10.88
CA PRO A 301 10.79 -4.06 -10.74
C PRO A 301 11.13 -3.36 -12.06
N GLY A 302 10.83 -3.98 -13.21
CA GLY A 302 11.03 -3.38 -14.53
C GLY A 302 10.22 -2.10 -14.80
N PHE A 303 9.22 -1.80 -13.99
CA PHE A 303 8.37 -0.60 -14.10
C PHE A 303 8.68 0.47 -13.04
N ALA A 304 9.94 0.62 -12.67
CA ALA A 304 10.36 1.58 -11.67
C ALA A 304 10.02 3.04 -12.05
N VAL A 305 9.55 3.79 -11.08
CA VAL A 305 9.34 5.25 -11.18
C VAL A 305 10.52 5.95 -10.53
N THR A 306 11.12 6.92 -11.22
CA THR A 306 12.32 7.62 -10.75
C THR A 306 12.00 9.04 -10.29
N ARG A 307 12.58 9.46 -9.16
CA ARG A 307 12.53 10.81 -8.59
C ARG A 307 13.95 11.30 -8.34
N ALA A 308 14.30 12.49 -8.80
CA ALA A 308 15.57 13.11 -8.42
C ALA A 308 15.56 13.44 -6.92
N ILE A 309 16.60 13.03 -6.19
CA ILE A 309 16.77 13.45 -4.79
C ILE A 309 17.29 14.88 -4.78
N THR A 310 16.52 15.77 -4.16
CA THR A 310 16.83 17.21 -4.05
C THR A 310 17.09 17.60 -2.60
N GLY A 311 17.69 18.78 -2.34
CA GLY A 311 17.93 19.24 -0.97
C GLY A 311 19.21 18.67 -0.33
N LEU A 312 20.01 17.91 -1.06
CA LEU A 312 21.32 17.44 -0.61
C LEU A 312 22.35 18.60 -0.58
N GLN A 313 23.42 18.42 0.18
CA GLN A 313 24.57 19.33 0.11
C GLN A 313 25.23 19.28 -1.28
N VAL A 314 25.90 20.35 -1.65
CA VAL A 314 26.62 20.42 -2.95
C VAL A 314 27.71 19.33 -3.00
N GLY A 315 27.68 18.51 -4.04
CA GLY A 315 28.61 17.39 -4.22
C GLY A 315 28.33 16.17 -3.37
N GLU A 316 27.18 16.12 -2.68
CA GLU A 316 26.75 14.96 -1.88
C GLU A 316 26.34 13.79 -2.78
N ASN A 317 26.75 12.60 -2.42
CA ASN A 317 26.24 11.36 -2.97
C ASN A 317 25.56 10.54 -1.88
N ILE A 318 24.43 9.93 -2.19
CA ILE A 318 23.80 8.96 -1.30
C ILE A 318 24.52 7.62 -1.43
N LEU A 319 24.91 7.03 -0.29
CA LEU A 319 25.70 5.81 -0.20
C LEU A 319 24.88 4.59 0.28
N GLY A 320 23.71 4.81 0.86
CA GLY A 320 22.82 3.77 1.35
C GLY A 320 21.50 4.40 1.78
N ILE A 321 20.45 3.61 1.76
CA ILE A 321 19.10 3.98 2.22
C ILE A 321 18.51 2.85 3.03
N ASP A 322 17.67 3.19 4.01
CA ASP A 322 16.83 2.23 4.71
C ASP A 322 15.63 2.91 5.37
N MET A 323 14.57 2.14 5.63
CA MET A 323 13.36 2.61 6.31
C MET A 323 13.48 2.46 7.83
N ARG A 324 13.25 3.55 8.56
CA ARG A 324 13.19 3.51 10.02
C ARG A 324 11.91 2.82 10.50
N PRO A 325 11.99 1.66 11.15
CA PRO A 325 10.81 0.92 11.62
C PRO A 325 9.92 1.71 12.58
N ALA A 326 10.54 2.56 13.41
CA ALA A 326 9.82 3.36 14.40
C ALA A 326 8.89 4.41 13.80
N THR A 327 9.16 4.93 12.58
CA THR A 327 8.39 6.05 12.00
C THR A 327 7.89 5.80 10.58
N GLY A 328 8.46 4.83 9.86
CA GLY A 328 8.18 4.61 8.44
C GLY A 328 8.78 5.69 7.52
N GLN A 329 9.80 6.42 7.99
CA GLN A 329 10.56 7.39 7.19
C GLN A 329 11.71 6.69 6.48
N LEU A 330 11.98 7.08 5.23
CA LEU A 330 13.16 6.66 4.48
C LEU A 330 14.34 7.53 4.90
N TYR A 331 15.42 6.90 5.37
CA TYR A 331 16.68 7.55 5.71
C TYR A 331 17.74 7.27 4.66
N ALA A 332 18.73 8.14 4.58
CA ALA A 332 19.85 8.03 3.65
C ALA A 332 21.17 8.43 4.30
N LEU A 333 22.23 7.70 3.94
CA LEU A 333 23.61 8.01 4.29
C LEU A 333 24.25 8.85 3.18
N GLY A 334 24.69 10.05 3.51
CA GLY A 334 25.40 10.93 2.60
C GLY A 334 26.91 10.79 2.67
N SER A 335 27.59 10.99 1.53
CA SER A 335 29.04 10.85 1.36
C SER A 335 29.86 11.85 2.21
N SER A 336 29.25 12.96 2.60
CA SER A 336 29.86 13.94 3.50
C SER A 336 29.70 13.60 4.99
N SER A 337 29.41 12.34 5.32
CA SER A 337 29.16 11.88 6.70
C SER A 337 27.95 12.56 7.34
N ARG A 338 26.83 12.60 6.61
CA ARG A 338 25.55 13.14 7.05
C ARG A 338 24.45 12.11 6.92
N LEU A 339 23.40 12.28 7.73
CA LEU A 339 22.14 11.60 7.54
C LEU A 339 21.13 12.55 6.90
N TYR A 340 20.25 11.96 6.11
CA TYR A 340 19.09 12.62 5.51
C TYR A 340 17.84 11.78 5.75
N THR A 341 16.68 12.42 5.81
CA THR A 341 15.39 11.80 5.53
C THR A 341 14.99 12.15 4.11
N ILE A 342 14.34 11.21 3.40
CA ILE A 342 13.88 11.41 2.03
C ILE A 342 12.36 11.28 2.00
N ASN A 343 11.68 12.26 1.42
CA ASN A 343 10.27 12.16 1.11
C ASN A 343 10.07 11.22 -0.09
N MET A 344 9.44 10.09 0.11
CA MET A 344 9.30 9.02 -0.89
C MET A 344 8.46 9.41 -2.11
N SER A 345 7.54 10.38 -1.97
CA SER A 345 6.71 10.82 -3.09
C SER A 345 7.36 11.89 -3.97
N SER A 346 8.20 12.75 -3.39
CA SER A 346 8.81 13.89 -4.09
C SER A 346 10.31 13.76 -4.36
N GLY A 347 11.03 12.88 -3.64
CA GLY A 347 12.48 12.82 -3.63
C GLY A 347 13.16 13.93 -2.81
N ALA A 348 12.41 14.79 -2.12
CA ALA A 348 12.98 15.86 -1.33
C ALA A 348 13.71 15.31 -0.08
N ALA A 349 14.99 15.61 0.05
CA ALA A 349 15.80 15.25 1.21
C ALA A 349 15.89 16.40 2.21
N ALA A 350 15.90 16.05 3.49
CA ALA A 350 16.16 16.97 4.60
C ALA A 350 17.28 16.41 5.47
N ALA A 351 18.29 17.24 5.78
CA ALA A 351 19.40 16.81 6.64
C ALA A 351 18.91 16.55 8.07
N VAL A 352 19.39 15.46 8.67
CA VAL A 352 19.22 15.17 10.09
C VAL A 352 20.43 15.73 10.83
N GLY A 353 20.16 16.71 11.70
CA GLY A 353 21.22 17.46 12.36
C GLY A 353 21.79 18.61 11.50
N THR A 354 22.68 19.40 12.08
CA THR A 354 23.19 20.64 11.47
C THR A 354 24.57 20.49 10.83
N ALA A 355 25.31 19.43 11.14
CA ALA A 355 26.69 19.21 10.73
C ALA A 355 26.93 17.73 10.37
N PRO A 356 28.02 17.40 9.65
CA PRO A 356 28.50 16.04 9.54
C PRO A 356 28.76 15.42 10.92
N PHE A 357 28.57 14.12 11.05
CA PHE A 357 28.97 13.44 12.30
C PHE A 357 30.49 13.38 12.43
N THR A 358 30.97 13.37 13.70
CA THR A 358 32.40 13.62 14.02
C THR A 358 33.34 12.51 13.60
N THR A 359 32.90 11.24 13.66
CA THR A 359 33.67 10.11 13.13
C THR A 359 33.33 9.94 11.66
N LEU A 360 34.09 10.57 10.79
CA LEU A 360 33.83 10.59 9.36
C LEU A 360 33.81 9.19 8.76
N LEU A 361 33.04 9.03 7.68
CA LEU A 361 33.01 7.82 6.90
C LEU A 361 34.39 7.46 6.34
N SER A 362 34.74 6.20 6.42
CA SER A 362 35.95 5.61 5.84
C SER A 362 35.58 4.47 4.93
N GLY A 363 35.93 4.57 3.66
CA GLY A 363 35.61 3.59 2.64
C GLY A 363 34.89 4.19 1.45
N THR A 364 34.52 3.32 0.51
CA THR A 364 33.83 3.67 -0.75
C THR A 364 32.50 2.92 -0.89
N SER A 365 32.32 1.82 -0.16
CA SER A 365 31.10 1.02 -0.17
C SER A 365 30.64 0.81 1.27
N PHE A 366 29.32 0.90 1.49
CA PHE A 366 28.74 0.92 2.83
C PHE A 366 27.48 0.06 2.91
N GLY A 367 27.37 -0.69 4.02
CA GLY A 367 26.11 -1.23 4.50
C GLY A 367 25.46 -0.21 5.44
N PHE A 368 24.15 0.03 5.25
CA PHE A 368 23.36 1.01 5.98
C PHE A 368 21.99 0.44 6.29
N ASP A 369 21.68 0.23 7.59
CA ASP A 369 20.42 -0.42 7.95
C ASP A 369 20.01 -0.11 9.40
N PHE A 370 18.71 -0.09 9.66
CA PHE A 370 18.15 0.15 10.98
C PHE A 370 18.10 -1.12 11.83
N ASN A 371 18.68 -1.07 13.02
CA ASN A 371 18.42 -2.06 14.05
C ASN A 371 17.04 -1.78 14.69
N PRO A 372 16.02 -2.65 14.45
CA PRO A 372 14.65 -2.39 14.89
C PRO A 372 14.46 -2.51 16.42
N THR A 373 15.41 -3.19 17.13
CA THR A 373 15.26 -3.42 18.58
C THR A 373 15.73 -2.25 19.43
N VAL A 374 16.62 -1.41 18.90
CA VAL A 374 17.22 -0.27 19.64
C VAL A 374 17.10 1.06 18.93
N ASP A 375 16.46 1.08 17.77
CA ASP A 375 16.25 2.28 16.94
C ASP A 375 17.57 3.04 16.69
N ARG A 376 18.56 2.34 16.14
CA ARG A 376 19.87 2.87 15.76
C ARG A 376 20.21 2.41 14.35
N ILE A 377 20.93 3.24 13.63
CA ILE A 377 21.41 2.90 12.30
C ILE A 377 22.79 2.25 12.42
N ARG A 378 22.95 1.10 11.81
CA ARG A 378 24.25 0.46 11.58
C ARG A 378 24.85 1.01 10.29
N VAL A 379 26.12 1.42 10.36
CA VAL A 379 26.94 1.72 9.18
C VAL A 379 28.19 0.85 9.25
N VAL A 380 28.38 0.03 8.24
CA VAL A 380 29.60 -0.77 8.05
C VAL A 380 30.22 -0.44 6.69
N SER A 381 31.53 -0.63 6.52
CA SER A 381 32.19 -0.26 5.27
C SER A 381 33.21 -1.31 4.79
N ASN A 382 33.64 -1.16 3.53
CA ASN A 382 34.68 -1.97 2.93
C ASN A 382 36.10 -1.72 3.49
N THR A 383 36.26 -0.78 4.43
CA THR A 383 37.51 -0.59 5.20
C THR A 383 37.43 -1.17 6.61
N GLY A 384 36.32 -1.86 6.91
CA GLY A 384 36.08 -2.45 8.23
C GLY A 384 35.51 -1.47 9.26
N GLN A 385 35.14 -0.25 8.89
CA GLN A 385 34.49 0.69 9.80
C GLN A 385 33.14 0.12 10.25
N ASN A 386 32.80 0.35 11.54
CA ASN A 386 31.58 -0.17 12.16
C ASN A 386 31.02 0.88 13.13
N LEU A 387 29.95 1.56 12.73
CA LEU A 387 29.36 2.67 13.47
C LEU A 387 27.90 2.37 13.82
N ARG A 388 27.44 2.99 14.91
CA ARG A 388 26.03 3.16 15.21
C ARG A 388 25.70 4.65 15.22
N LEU A 389 24.66 5.05 14.45
CA LEU A 389 24.20 6.43 14.38
C LEU A 389 22.85 6.58 15.09
N ASP A 390 22.62 7.78 15.65
CA ASP A 390 21.33 8.17 16.23
C ASP A 390 20.47 8.84 15.16
N PRO A 391 19.32 8.26 14.79
CA PRO A 391 18.47 8.79 13.74
C PRO A 391 17.78 10.12 14.09
N ASN A 392 17.73 10.51 15.37
CA ASN A 392 17.09 11.75 15.78
C ASN A 392 18.05 12.94 15.73
N THR A 393 19.35 12.70 15.91
CA THR A 393 20.37 13.77 15.97
C THR A 393 21.30 13.77 14.77
N GLY A 394 21.39 12.66 14.02
CA GLY A 394 22.37 12.47 12.96
C GLY A 394 23.80 12.27 13.45
N LEU A 395 24.00 12.03 14.74
CA LEU A 395 25.34 11.89 15.34
C LEU A 395 25.72 10.41 15.51
N VAL A 396 27.05 10.15 15.65
CA VAL A 396 27.57 8.85 16.03
C VAL A 396 27.20 8.57 17.47
N ALA A 397 26.41 7.51 17.70
CA ALA A 397 26.07 7.02 19.02
C ALA A 397 27.16 6.10 19.59
N ALA A 398 27.88 5.37 18.72
CA ALA A 398 29.04 4.57 19.09
C ALA A 398 29.93 4.27 17.86
N VAL A 399 31.23 4.19 18.12
CA VAL A 399 32.22 3.54 17.24
C VAL A 399 32.45 2.15 17.79
N ASP A 400 32.07 1.14 17.03
CA ASP A 400 32.15 -0.27 17.44
C ASP A 400 33.44 -0.93 16.95
N GLY A 401 33.67 -2.19 17.33
CA GLY A 401 34.84 -2.95 16.92
C GLY A 401 34.92 -3.09 15.41
N THR A 402 36.10 -2.92 14.84
CA THR A 402 36.40 -3.09 13.41
C THR A 402 35.95 -4.47 12.94
N LEU A 403 35.43 -4.55 11.70
CA LEU A 403 35.02 -5.82 11.11
C LEU A 403 36.18 -6.81 11.04
N ASN A 404 35.93 -8.05 11.46
CA ASN A 404 36.94 -9.11 11.59
C ASN A 404 36.25 -10.50 11.40
N PRO A 405 37.03 -11.60 11.17
CA PRO A 405 38.47 -11.67 10.99
C PRO A 405 38.97 -11.17 9.64
N GLY A 406 40.23 -10.92 9.55
CA GLY A 406 40.92 -10.49 8.32
C GLY A 406 40.62 -9.02 7.96
N THR A 407 40.40 -8.75 6.68
CA THR A 407 40.10 -7.42 6.13
C THR A 407 38.82 -7.50 5.28
N PRO A 408 37.64 -7.67 5.90
CA PRO A 408 36.40 -7.78 5.15
C PRO A 408 36.07 -6.51 4.37
N ALA A 409 35.60 -6.67 3.10
CA ALA A 409 35.19 -5.58 2.23
C ALA A 409 33.65 -5.51 2.14
N VAL A 410 33.00 -5.25 3.27
CA VAL A 410 31.54 -5.22 3.36
C VAL A 410 30.97 -4.06 2.56
N SER A 411 29.98 -4.34 1.72
CA SER A 411 29.34 -3.39 0.82
C SER A 411 27.86 -3.13 1.12
N SER A 412 27.18 -4.03 1.84
CA SER A 412 25.78 -3.86 2.24
C SER A 412 25.48 -4.60 3.55
N ALA A 413 24.40 -4.22 4.21
CA ALA A 413 23.95 -4.75 5.49
C ALA A 413 22.43 -4.74 5.56
N ALA A 414 21.85 -5.72 6.28
CA ALA A 414 20.42 -5.78 6.56
C ALA A 414 20.15 -6.48 7.90
N TYR A 415 19.23 -5.91 8.68
CA TYR A 415 18.70 -6.52 9.88
C TYR A 415 17.41 -7.30 9.58
N THR A 416 17.23 -8.43 10.25
CA THR A 416 15.95 -9.16 10.24
C THR A 416 14.93 -8.48 11.15
N ASN A 417 13.64 -8.85 10.98
CA ASN A 417 12.53 -8.36 11.82
C ASN A 417 12.43 -6.82 11.80
N ASN A 418 12.61 -6.23 10.62
CA ASN A 418 12.64 -4.78 10.43
C ASN A 418 11.23 -4.16 10.57
N PHE A 419 10.65 -4.26 11.78
CA PHE A 419 9.37 -3.68 12.16
C PHE A 419 9.41 -3.06 13.56
N ALA A 420 8.56 -2.07 13.80
CA ALA A 420 8.48 -1.40 15.10
C ALA A 420 8.06 -2.37 16.21
N GLY A 421 8.81 -2.35 17.32
CA GLY A 421 8.55 -3.24 18.46
C GLY A 421 9.18 -4.63 18.35
N ALA A 422 10.02 -4.88 17.36
CA ALA A 422 10.83 -6.10 17.30
C ALA A 422 11.68 -6.26 18.57
N THR A 423 11.68 -7.46 19.14
CA THR A 423 12.45 -7.79 20.36
C THR A 423 13.73 -8.55 20.06
N THR A 424 13.85 -9.07 18.85
CA THR A 424 15.03 -9.81 18.36
C THR A 424 15.35 -9.39 16.94
N THR A 425 16.62 -9.45 16.58
CA THR A 425 17.10 -9.24 15.22
C THR A 425 18.46 -9.91 15.01
N ALA A 426 18.80 -10.23 13.76
CA ALA A 426 20.12 -10.65 13.33
C ALA A 426 20.62 -9.70 12.24
N LEU A 427 21.89 -9.38 12.25
CA LEU A 427 22.53 -8.55 11.23
C LEU A 427 23.24 -9.42 10.21
N TYR A 428 22.81 -9.32 8.96
CA TYR A 428 23.49 -9.91 7.81
C TYR A 428 24.24 -8.84 7.05
N VAL A 429 25.42 -9.21 6.51
CA VAL A 429 26.25 -8.34 5.68
C VAL A 429 26.78 -9.09 4.47
N ILE A 430 27.01 -8.37 3.38
CA ILE A 430 27.58 -8.92 2.15
C ILE A 430 28.95 -8.31 1.92
N ASP A 431 29.94 -9.16 1.66
CA ASP A 431 31.27 -8.78 1.18
C ASP A 431 31.34 -9.03 -0.33
N ALA A 432 31.37 -7.94 -1.10
CA ALA A 432 31.38 -7.99 -2.57
C ALA A 432 32.74 -8.38 -3.17
N THR A 433 33.81 -8.47 -2.36
CA THR A 433 35.12 -8.96 -2.84
C THR A 433 35.17 -10.47 -2.85
N THR A 434 34.49 -11.09 -1.86
CA THR A 434 34.44 -12.55 -1.72
C THR A 434 33.15 -13.14 -2.25
N ASP A 435 32.16 -12.29 -2.60
CA ASP A 435 30.82 -12.68 -3.03
C ASP A 435 30.13 -13.60 -2.02
N LYS A 436 30.19 -13.23 -0.73
CA LYS A 436 29.68 -14.03 0.38
C LYS A 436 28.75 -13.26 1.29
N LEU A 437 27.78 -14.00 1.84
CA LEU A 437 26.92 -13.56 2.93
C LEU A 437 27.52 -13.97 4.27
N TYR A 438 27.47 -13.04 5.24
CA TYR A 438 27.91 -13.26 6.64
C TYR A 438 26.83 -12.84 7.61
N ILE A 439 26.83 -13.42 8.80
CA ILE A 439 26.17 -12.86 9.99
C ILE A 439 27.23 -12.08 10.78
N GLN A 440 26.95 -10.81 11.10
CA GLN A 440 27.77 -10.03 12.02
C GLN A 440 27.33 -10.30 13.46
N ASN A 441 28.05 -11.16 14.20
CA ASN A 441 27.68 -11.60 15.53
C ASN A 441 28.89 -11.86 16.44
N PRO A 442 29.08 -11.15 17.58
CA PRO A 442 28.27 -10.01 18.04
C PRO A 442 28.46 -8.76 17.14
N PRO A 443 27.37 -8.02 16.79
CA PRO A 443 27.46 -6.91 15.85
C PRO A 443 28.42 -5.80 16.29
N ASN A 444 28.44 -5.50 17.61
CA ASN A 444 29.27 -4.44 18.16
C ASN A 444 30.76 -4.83 18.25
N ASN A 445 31.10 -6.12 18.17
CA ASN A 445 32.50 -6.57 18.10
C ASN A 445 33.01 -6.62 16.65
N GLY A 446 32.14 -6.42 15.67
CA GLY A 446 32.48 -6.50 14.26
C GLY A 446 32.79 -7.92 13.75
N THR A 447 32.45 -8.95 14.52
CA THR A 447 32.79 -10.34 14.18
C THR A 447 31.87 -10.88 13.09
N LEU A 448 32.44 -11.32 11.96
CA LEU A 448 31.74 -11.91 10.84
C LEU A 448 31.82 -13.44 10.88
N VAL A 449 30.67 -14.09 10.78
CA VAL A 449 30.54 -15.54 10.66
C VAL A 449 29.99 -15.84 9.26
N GLU A 450 30.73 -16.57 8.45
CA GLU A 450 30.33 -16.92 7.09
C GLU A 450 29.04 -17.76 7.09
N VAL A 451 28.08 -17.35 6.25
CA VAL A 451 26.87 -18.13 5.92
C VAL A 451 27.15 -18.96 4.68
N GLY A 452 27.62 -18.32 3.61
CA GLY A 452 27.97 -18.99 2.36
C GLY A 452 28.14 -18.04 1.19
N ALA A 453 28.48 -18.61 0.04
CA ALA A 453 28.67 -17.86 -1.20
C ALA A 453 27.33 -17.49 -1.85
N LEU A 454 27.27 -16.30 -2.48
CA LEU A 454 26.10 -15.85 -3.24
C LEU A 454 25.86 -16.69 -4.51
N GLY A 455 26.89 -17.33 -5.04
CA GLY A 455 26.85 -18.06 -6.31
C GLY A 455 26.92 -17.17 -7.56
N ILE A 456 27.08 -15.87 -7.35
CA ILE A 456 27.24 -14.85 -8.42
C ILE A 456 28.35 -13.87 -8.02
N ASN A 457 28.97 -13.20 -9.00
CA ASN A 457 30.00 -12.19 -8.77
C ASN A 457 29.38 -10.81 -8.90
N ILE A 458 29.27 -10.06 -7.79
CA ILE A 458 28.56 -8.79 -7.71
C ILE A 458 29.54 -7.60 -7.67
N SER A 459 29.07 -6.45 -8.14
CA SER A 459 29.80 -5.18 -7.99
C SER A 459 29.69 -4.66 -6.55
N ALA A 460 30.64 -3.81 -6.15
CA ALA A 460 30.65 -3.19 -4.82
C ALA A 460 29.50 -2.16 -4.64
N ASP A 461 29.04 -1.56 -5.73
CA ASP A 461 27.80 -0.75 -5.74
C ASP A 461 26.61 -1.71 -5.79
N ASN A 462 25.94 -1.85 -4.66
CA ASN A 462 24.81 -2.77 -4.48
C ASN A 462 23.93 -2.31 -3.30
N GLY A 463 22.78 -2.96 -3.12
CA GLY A 463 21.91 -2.79 -1.99
C GLY A 463 21.35 -4.12 -1.54
N PHE A 464 21.14 -4.29 -0.25
CA PHE A 464 20.63 -5.51 0.36
C PHE A 464 19.69 -5.15 1.51
N ASP A 465 18.51 -5.76 1.53
CA ASP A 465 17.55 -5.57 2.61
C ASP A 465 16.68 -6.82 2.82
N ILE A 466 16.07 -6.91 4.00
CA ILE A 466 15.24 -8.04 4.43
C ILE A 466 13.86 -7.52 4.82
N GLY A 467 12.83 -7.98 4.09
CA GLY A 467 11.45 -7.65 4.40
C GLY A 467 11.08 -7.98 5.83
N GLY A 468 10.67 -6.96 6.59
CA GLY A 468 10.47 -7.07 8.03
C GLY A 468 9.38 -8.07 8.44
N ARG A 469 8.40 -8.28 7.58
CA ARG A 469 7.27 -9.19 7.79
C ARG A 469 7.45 -10.53 7.10
N SER A 470 7.92 -10.50 5.86
CA SER A 470 8.09 -11.71 5.06
C SER A 470 9.34 -12.51 5.43
N GLY A 471 10.34 -11.87 6.04
CA GLY A 471 11.67 -12.44 6.25
C GLY A 471 12.43 -12.73 4.94
N LYS A 472 11.89 -12.31 3.79
CA LYS A 472 12.55 -12.49 2.49
C LYS A 472 13.70 -11.53 2.34
N ALA A 473 14.86 -12.06 1.99
CA ALA A 473 16.04 -11.28 1.69
C ALA A 473 16.10 -10.90 0.20
N TYR A 474 16.36 -9.64 -0.06
CA TYR A 474 16.44 -9.07 -1.40
C TYR A 474 17.78 -8.37 -1.59
N GLY A 475 18.38 -8.60 -2.76
CA GLY A 475 19.59 -7.90 -3.18
C GLY A 475 19.37 -7.19 -4.51
N LEU A 476 19.65 -5.90 -4.55
CA LEU A 476 19.70 -5.14 -5.79
C LEU A 476 21.15 -5.10 -6.25
N PHE A 477 21.55 -6.11 -7.05
CA PHE A 477 22.95 -6.38 -7.41
C PHE A 477 23.24 -6.13 -8.87
N SER A 478 24.42 -5.55 -9.11
CA SER A 478 24.95 -5.35 -10.47
C SER A 478 26.04 -6.38 -10.78
N ILE A 479 25.97 -6.96 -11.99
CA ILE A 479 27.00 -7.78 -12.59
C ILE A 479 27.43 -7.08 -13.89
N GLY A 480 28.60 -6.47 -13.89
CA GLY A 480 28.99 -5.56 -14.97
C GLY A 480 28.05 -4.35 -15.06
N SER A 481 27.38 -4.16 -16.19
CA SER A 481 26.43 -3.06 -16.40
C SER A 481 24.97 -3.44 -16.19
N LEU A 482 24.68 -4.67 -15.81
CA LEU A 482 23.31 -5.18 -15.61
C LEU A 482 22.99 -5.28 -14.13
N THR A 483 21.91 -4.65 -13.71
CA THR A 483 21.38 -4.78 -12.36
C THR A 483 20.12 -5.62 -12.38
N LYS A 484 19.97 -6.46 -11.36
CA LYS A 484 18.77 -7.25 -11.13
C LYS A 484 18.38 -7.19 -9.65
N LEU A 485 17.09 -7.36 -9.40
CA LEU A 485 16.59 -7.70 -8.08
C LEU A 485 16.71 -9.21 -7.88
N TYR A 486 17.46 -9.60 -6.88
CA TYR A 486 17.68 -10.99 -6.48
C TYR A 486 16.95 -11.30 -5.18
N THR A 487 16.58 -12.56 -5.00
CA THR A 487 16.19 -13.10 -3.69
C THR A 487 17.28 -14.06 -3.20
N LEU A 488 17.53 -14.03 -1.88
CA LEU A 488 18.59 -14.81 -1.24
C LEU A 488 18.01 -15.76 -0.20
N ASP A 489 18.64 -16.91 -0.08
CA ASP A 489 18.43 -17.82 1.05
C ASP A 489 19.40 -17.46 2.19
N LEU A 490 18.87 -16.94 3.30
CA LEU A 490 19.67 -16.53 4.46
C LEU A 490 20.33 -17.68 5.20
N THR A 491 19.98 -18.94 4.92
CA THR A 491 20.59 -20.12 5.54
C THR A 491 21.80 -20.63 4.79
N THR A 492 21.89 -20.38 3.50
CA THR A 492 22.96 -20.85 2.61
C THR A 492 23.78 -19.73 1.99
N GLY A 493 23.26 -18.50 1.99
CA GLY A 493 23.83 -17.36 1.27
C GLY A 493 23.49 -17.31 -0.23
N LEU A 494 22.95 -18.40 -0.80
CA LEU A 494 22.74 -18.51 -2.25
C LEU A 494 21.66 -17.57 -2.77
N VAL A 495 21.88 -17.04 -3.96
CA VAL A 495 20.84 -16.42 -4.77
C VAL A 495 19.90 -17.50 -5.27
N VAL A 496 18.59 -17.36 -5.01
CA VAL A 496 17.55 -18.35 -5.35
C VAL A 496 16.54 -17.86 -6.40
N GLY A 497 16.56 -16.57 -6.74
CA GLY A 497 15.68 -15.98 -7.75
C GLY A 497 16.22 -14.64 -8.25
N GLN A 498 15.79 -14.21 -9.44
CA GLN A 498 16.18 -12.93 -10.05
C GLN A 498 15.09 -12.38 -10.96
N VAL A 499 14.98 -11.04 -11.00
CA VAL A 499 14.13 -10.28 -11.94
C VAL A 499 14.91 -9.09 -12.44
N ASP A 500 14.76 -8.74 -13.73
CA ASP A 500 15.47 -7.61 -14.34
C ASP A 500 15.05 -6.27 -13.71
N TYR A 501 16.03 -5.40 -13.45
CA TYR A 501 15.84 -4.05 -12.94
C TYR A 501 16.47 -3.03 -13.91
N PRO A 502 15.79 -1.92 -14.24
CA PRO A 502 16.18 -1.06 -15.35
C PRO A 502 17.28 -0.04 -15.03
N GLY A 503 17.85 -0.01 -13.83
CA GLY A 503 18.82 0.99 -13.38
C GLY A 503 20.08 0.40 -12.79
N LEU A 504 20.93 1.28 -12.25
CA LEU A 504 22.03 0.93 -11.35
C LEU A 504 21.56 1.20 -9.91
N ALA A 505 22.12 0.49 -8.94
CA ALA A 505 21.80 0.68 -7.53
C ALA A 505 23.05 0.81 -6.68
N ARG A 506 23.01 1.72 -5.72
CA ARG A 506 24.02 1.90 -4.67
C ARG A 506 23.45 1.67 -3.26
N GLY A 507 22.14 1.72 -3.11
CA GLY A 507 21.40 1.45 -1.89
C GLY A 507 20.03 0.90 -2.21
N PHE A 508 19.46 0.16 -1.28
CA PHE A 508 18.16 -0.49 -1.44
C PHE A 508 17.46 -0.61 -0.10
N ALA A 509 16.14 -0.42 -0.09
CA ALA A 509 15.27 -0.61 1.07
C ALA A 509 13.94 -1.23 0.65
N VAL A 510 13.37 -2.07 1.51
CA VAL A 510 12.05 -2.70 1.37
C VAL A 510 11.02 -1.99 2.26
N GLY A 511 9.80 -1.85 1.76
CA GLY A 511 8.70 -1.29 2.55
C GLY A 511 8.41 -2.12 3.81
N LEU A 512 8.17 -1.46 4.95
CA LEU A 512 8.04 -2.07 6.28
C LEU A 512 6.85 -3.01 6.46
N GLY A 513 5.87 -2.97 5.57
CA GLY A 513 4.68 -3.83 5.59
C GLY A 513 4.89 -5.21 4.94
N PHE A 514 6.07 -5.48 4.38
CA PHE A 514 6.35 -6.65 3.54
C PHE A 514 7.42 -7.57 4.09
#